data_d01be25ba2e93620185421bacb0beefd
#
_entry.id   d01be25ba2e93620185421bacb0beefd
#
_cell.length_a   1.000
_cell.length_b   1.000
_cell.length_c   1.000
_cell.angle_alpha   90.00
_cell.angle_beta   90.00
_cell.angle_gamma   90.00
#
_symmetry.space_group_name_H-M   'P 1'
#
loop_
_entity.id
_entity.type
_entity.pdbx_description
1 polymer ?
#
loop_
_entity_poly.entity_id
_entity_poly.type
_entity_poly.pdbx_seq_one_letter_code
_entity_poly.pdbx_strand_id
1 'polypeptide(L)'
;METVKFEELGLYPQLLRAIKEMGFEEATPIQSQAIPVVMSGVDVIGQAQTGTGKTASFGIPLLMKVDPNNKKTQAIVLSPTRELAIQSAEEIRKLAKYMHGIKVLPIYGGQDISRQIKALKGGATIIIGTPGRVMDHLRRKTIRCDYINTIVLDEADEMLNMGFREDIETILSYIPDEDRQTVLFSATMPKPILEITRKFQHDVTTIKVTKKELTVPNIDQYYYDVRRNDKMEVLTRLLDYYNPKLSLVFCNTKRMVDELASELQGRGYAAEGIHGDMKQVQRDRVMKKFRNGKTDILIATDVAARGIDVDDVEAVFNYDLPQDNEYYVHRIGRTGRAGRTGKAFNFVKGKEVYKLKEIQRYCKTKIKAQPIPSSDDVAAIKADKILDGIGQIIEDGDLRDMIELIEQQVNNSDYTAMDIAAAFLKQAIGGVELSKEDHEFDDALAGDTGAEEGMVRLFINIGKSQRIRPGDILGAVAGEAKIPGKLVGAIDMYDNYTFVEVPQEYGKDVLKAMKNVKIKGKSVNVEPANAR
;
A
#
# COMPACT_ATOMS: atom_id res chain seq x y z
N MET A 1 28.37 4.96 6.65
CA MET A 1 28.16 4.98 8.10
C MET A 1 28.66 3.63 8.57
N GLU A 2 29.60 3.65 9.51
CA GLU A 2 30.19 2.42 10.02
C GLU A 2 29.12 1.61 10.78
N THR A 3 28.93 0.37 10.39
CA THR A 3 28.16 -0.63 11.13
C THR A 3 29.06 -1.20 12.21
N VAL A 4 28.52 -1.39 13.40
CA VAL A 4 29.23 -1.95 14.56
C VAL A 4 28.69 -3.35 14.83
N LYS A 5 29.54 -4.30 15.17
CA LYS A 5 29.09 -5.63 15.58
C LYS A 5 28.44 -5.57 16.96
N PHE A 6 27.40 -6.38 17.17
CA PHE A 6 26.70 -6.39 18.46
C PHE A 6 27.61 -6.80 19.63
N GLU A 7 28.64 -7.59 19.40
CA GLU A 7 29.63 -7.97 20.41
C GLU A 7 30.43 -6.76 20.95
N GLU A 8 30.56 -5.69 20.16
CA GLU A 8 31.31 -4.48 20.54
C GLU A 8 30.47 -3.51 21.39
N LEU A 9 29.16 -3.75 21.52
CA LEU A 9 28.25 -2.89 22.26
C LEU A 9 28.18 -3.16 23.77
N GLY A 10 28.95 -4.10 24.30
CA GLY A 10 29.03 -4.40 25.74
C GLY A 10 27.73 -5.03 26.30
N LEU A 11 27.03 -5.81 25.51
CA LEU A 11 25.76 -6.43 25.87
C LEU A 11 25.95 -7.69 26.72
N TYR A 12 24.94 -8.06 27.53
CA TYR A 12 24.95 -9.31 28.30
C TYR A 12 25.08 -10.54 27.38
N PRO A 13 25.83 -11.58 27.78
CA PRO A 13 26.02 -12.78 26.97
C PRO A 13 24.70 -13.46 26.56
N GLN A 14 23.70 -13.44 27.45
CA GLN A 14 22.36 -13.99 27.18
C GLN A 14 21.66 -13.22 26.03
N LEU A 15 21.80 -11.92 25.98
CA LEU A 15 21.23 -11.06 24.96
C LEU A 15 21.96 -11.23 23.62
N LEU A 16 23.29 -11.28 23.61
CA LEU A 16 24.10 -11.59 22.42
C LEU A 16 23.73 -12.94 21.81
N ARG A 17 23.49 -13.96 22.65
CA ARG A 17 23.05 -15.27 22.18
C ARG A 17 21.69 -15.18 21.48
N ALA A 18 20.74 -14.43 22.04
CA ALA A 18 19.41 -14.23 21.42
C ALA A 18 19.51 -13.48 20.10
N ILE A 19 20.31 -12.41 20.04
CA ILE A 19 20.56 -11.61 18.84
C ILE A 19 21.13 -12.46 17.71
N LYS A 20 22.13 -13.30 18.01
CA LYS A 20 22.73 -14.22 17.05
C LYS A 20 21.74 -15.27 16.52
N GLU A 21 20.89 -15.81 17.40
CA GLU A 21 19.85 -16.77 17.02
C GLU A 21 18.75 -16.13 16.14
N MET A 22 18.52 -14.81 16.31
CA MET A 22 17.63 -14.03 15.42
C MET A 22 18.27 -13.72 14.05
N GLY A 23 19.51 -14.10 13.81
CA GLY A 23 20.23 -13.86 12.55
C GLY A 23 20.78 -12.45 12.39
N PHE A 24 20.91 -11.71 13.49
CA PHE A 24 21.50 -10.36 13.45
C PHE A 24 23.02 -10.44 13.68
N GLU A 25 23.78 -10.06 12.67
CA GLU A 25 25.26 -10.05 12.71
C GLU A 25 25.81 -8.65 13.03
N GLU A 26 25.34 -7.64 12.31
CA GLU A 26 25.76 -6.25 12.46
C GLU A 26 24.58 -5.35 12.83
N ALA A 27 24.86 -4.37 13.67
CA ALA A 27 23.88 -3.37 14.06
C ALA A 27 23.59 -2.41 12.89
N THR A 28 22.32 -2.16 12.64
CA THR A 28 21.90 -1.14 11.64
C THR A 28 22.41 0.27 12.07
N PRO A 29 22.47 1.24 11.16
CA PRO A 29 22.95 2.59 11.50
C PRO A 29 22.22 3.25 12.67
N ILE A 30 20.91 3.00 12.83
CA ILE A 30 20.16 3.53 13.98
C ILE A 30 20.49 2.77 15.26
N GLN A 31 20.67 1.47 15.17
CA GLN A 31 21.06 0.62 16.32
C GLN A 31 22.46 0.96 16.81
N SER A 32 23.43 1.08 15.89
CA SER A 32 24.83 1.41 16.23
C SER A 32 24.95 2.74 16.99
N GLN A 33 24.11 3.73 16.64
CA GLN A 33 24.14 5.04 17.28
C GLN A 33 23.25 5.11 18.53
N ALA A 34 22.03 4.51 18.47
CA ALA A 34 21.06 4.68 19.55
C ALA A 34 21.32 3.76 20.75
N ILE A 35 21.75 2.50 20.54
CA ILE A 35 21.94 1.56 21.64
C ILE A 35 22.90 2.12 22.70
N PRO A 36 24.12 2.59 22.37
CA PRO A 36 25.05 3.11 23.37
C PRO A 36 24.51 4.34 24.10
N VAL A 37 23.84 5.25 23.36
CA VAL A 37 23.32 6.49 23.94
C VAL A 37 22.13 6.22 24.86
N VAL A 38 21.20 5.33 24.49
CA VAL A 38 20.09 4.93 25.37
C VAL A 38 20.62 4.18 26.60
N MET A 39 21.65 3.35 26.47
CA MET A 39 22.30 2.66 27.60
C MET A 39 22.98 3.63 28.58
N SER A 40 23.46 4.79 28.13
CA SER A 40 24.04 5.79 29.03
C SER A 40 23.03 6.49 29.96
N GLY A 41 21.72 6.29 29.72
CA GLY A 41 20.65 6.82 30.57
C GLY A 41 20.17 8.22 30.22
N VAL A 42 20.75 8.89 29.22
CA VAL A 42 20.28 10.21 28.75
C VAL A 42 19.00 10.10 27.93
N ASP A 43 18.24 11.17 27.85
CA ASP A 43 17.06 11.24 26.99
C ASP A 43 17.45 11.27 25.52
N VAL A 44 16.69 10.57 24.69
CA VAL A 44 17.04 10.37 23.28
C VAL A 44 15.88 10.70 22.36
N ILE A 45 16.19 11.39 21.27
CA ILE A 45 15.35 11.51 20.10
C ILE A 45 16.01 10.74 18.96
N GLY A 46 15.40 9.63 18.55
CA GLY A 46 15.81 8.84 17.40
C GLY A 46 14.95 9.14 16.18
N GLN A 47 15.49 9.88 15.21
CA GLN A 47 14.78 10.12 13.95
C GLN A 47 15.20 9.08 12.90
N ALA A 48 14.30 8.11 12.65
CA ALA A 48 14.52 7.03 11.69
C ALA A 48 13.20 6.49 11.13
N GLN A 49 13.21 6.03 9.88
CA GLN A 49 12.04 5.43 9.22
C GLN A 49 11.65 4.07 9.82
N THR A 50 10.43 3.59 9.51
CA THR A 50 10.00 2.23 9.84
C THR A 50 10.86 1.19 9.13
N GLY A 51 11.05 0.01 9.76
CA GLY A 51 11.86 -1.07 9.18
C GLY A 51 13.39 -0.88 9.29
N THR A 52 13.87 0.13 10.02
CA THR A 52 15.32 0.36 10.23
C THR A 52 15.89 -0.35 11.45
N GLY A 53 15.06 -1.12 12.20
CA GLY A 53 15.46 -1.82 13.42
C GLY A 53 15.27 -0.99 14.69
N LYS A 54 14.35 -0.02 14.71
CA LYS A 54 14.05 0.82 15.89
C LYS A 54 13.71 0.01 17.15
N THR A 55 12.91 -1.06 17.01
CA THR A 55 12.50 -1.90 18.16
C THR A 55 13.72 -2.44 18.92
N ALA A 56 14.72 -2.95 18.22
CA ALA A 56 15.96 -3.41 18.86
C ALA A 56 16.78 -2.22 19.42
N SER A 57 16.72 -1.03 18.80
CA SER A 57 17.44 0.17 19.26
C SER A 57 17.01 0.64 20.66
N PHE A 58 15.75 0.41 21.05
CA PHE A 58 15.30 0.68 22.42
C PHE A 58 15.11 -0.60 23.25
N GLY A 59 14.74 -1.72 22.62
CA GLY A 59 14.50 -2.98 23.31
C GLY A 59 15.74 -3.56 23.96
N ILE A 60 16.89 -3.52 23.27
CA ILE A 60 18.18 -3.96 23.81
C ILE A 60 18.58 -3.14 25.05
N PRO A 61 18.64 -1.80 25.02
CA PRO A 61 18.90 -0.99 26.21
C PRO A 61 17.89 -1.22 27.35
N LEU A 62 16.59 -1.35 27.06
CA LEU A 62 15.60 -1.66 28.08
C LEU A 62 15.93 -2.97 28.80
N LEU A 63 16.28 -4.03 28.05
CA LEU A 63 16.66 -5.32 28.62
C LEU A 63 17.97 -5.26 29.43
N MET A 64 18.90 -4.38 29.09
CA MET A 64 20.13 -4.15 29.85
C MET A 64 19.86 -3.41 31.17
N LYS A 65 18.83 -2.56 31.23
CA LYS A 65 18.51 -1.68 32.37
C LYS A 65 17.55 -2.29 33.38
N VAL A 66 16.67 -3.18 32.94
CA VAL A 66 15.64 -3.80 33.80
C VAL A 66 16.25 -4.79 34.80
N ASP A 67 15.95 -4.62 36.11
CA ASP A 67 16.30 -5.59 37.15
C ASP A 67 15.35 -6.79 37.10
N PRO A 68 15.83 -7.99 36.77
CA PRO A 68 15.00 -9.20 36.68
C PRO A 68 14.46 -9.70 38.05
N ASN A 69 15.03 -9.24 39.16
CA ASN A 69 14.56 -9.60 40.51
C ASN A 69 13.38 -8.72 40.94
N ASN A 70 13.24 -7.53 40.36
CA ASN A 70 12.13 -6.65 40.67
C ASN A 70 10.93 -6.94 39.73
N LYS A 71 9.89 -7.59 40.27
CA LYS A 71 8.67 -7.94 39.53
C LYS A 71 7.72 -6.78 39.26
N LYS A 72 8.11 -5.55 39.60
CA LYS A 72 7.32 -4.33 39.31
C LYS A 72 7.57 -3.88 37.87
N THR A 73 6.65 -3.07 37.34
CA THR A 73 6.82 -2.45 36.03
C THR A 73 7.90 -1.39 36.11
N GLN A 74 8.93 -1.53 35.29
CA GLN A 74 10.11 -0.67 35.25
C GLN A 74 10.20 0.15 33.95
N ALA A 75 9.53 -0.31 32.89
CA ALA A 75 9.51 0.40 31.62
C ALA A 75 8.14 0.33 30.95
N ILE A 76 7.79 1.43 30.27
CA ILE A 76 6.62 1.51 29.39
C ILE A 76 7.08 1.89 27.98
N VAL A 77 6.57 1.18 26.97
CA VAL A 77 6.68 1.55 25.56
C VAL A 77 5.28 1.90 25.06
N LEU A 78 5.09 3.10 24.52
CA LEU A 78 3.87 3.51 23.85
C LEU A 78 4.01 3.31 22.36
N SER A 79 3.02 2.68 21.74
CA SER A 79 2.94 2.41 20.31
C SER A 79 1.57 2.84 19.77
N PRO A 80 1.47 3.35 18.52
CA PRO A 80 0.23 3.91 17.98
C PRO A 80 -0.88 2.87 17.80
N THR A 81 -0.52 1.63 17.47
CA THR A 81 -1.48 0.58 17.15
C THR A 81 -1.26 -0.68 18.00
N ARG A 82 -2.31 -1.49 18.09
CA ARG A 82 -2.28 -2.78 18.81
C ARG A 82 -1.31 -3.75 18.19
N GLU A 83 -1.30 -3.78 16.87
CA GLU A 83 -0.47 -4.65 16.06
C GLU A 83 1.01 -4.36 16.32
N LEU A 84 1.41 -3.08 16.30
CA LEU A 84 2.78 -2.66 16.65
C LEU A 84 3.13 -2.98 18.10
N ALA A 85 2.21 -2.76 19.05
CA ALA A 85 2.45 -3.10 20.45
C ALA A 85 2.68 -4.61 20.63
N ILE A 86 1.94 -5.47 19.93
CA ILE A 86 2.12 -6.92 19.94
C ILE A 86 3.46 -7.29 19.30
N GLN A 87 3.76 -6.73 18.12
CA GLN A 87 5.00 -7.00 17.38
C GLN A 87 6.24 -6.62 18.20
N SER A 88 6.26 -5.40 18.76
CA SER A 88 7.37 -4.95 19.62
C SER A 88 7.51 -5.84 20.87
N ALA A 89 6.37 -6.28 21.45
CA ALA A 89 6.41 -7.20 22.58
C ALA A 89 7.00 -8.58 22.22
N GLU A 90 6.66 -9.10 21.05
CA GLU A 90 7.20 -10.38 20.56
C GLU A 90 8.69 -10.27 20.24
N GLU A 91 9.12 -9.18 19.62
CA GLU A 91 10.52 -8.92 19.31
C GLU A 91 11.37 -8.79 20.59
N ILE A 92 10.91 -8.01 21.58
CA ILE A 92 11.60 -7.87 22.86
C ILE A 92 11.60 -9.20 23.64
N ARG A 93 10.53 -10.02 23.55
CA ARG A 93 10.55 -11.39 24.14
C ARG A 93 11.56 -12.30 23.48
N LYS A 94 11.73 -12.23 22.16
CA LYS A 94 12.77 -12.98 21.43
C LYS A 94 14.16 -12.56 21.92
N LEU A 95 14.41 -11.26 22.05
CA LEU A 95 15.65 -10.72 22.60
C LEU A 95 15.88 -11.19 24.06
N ALA A 96 14.83 -11.23 24.88
CA ALA A 96 14.88 -11.67 26.28
C ALA A 96 14.87 -13.19 26.46
N LYS A 97 14.92 -14.00 25.40
CA LYS A 97 14.74 -15.47 25.42
C LYS A 97 15.58 -16.19 26.48
N TYR A 98 16.80 -15.74 26.71
CA TYR A 98 17.74 -16.33 27.66
C TYR A 98 17.88 -15.54 28.96
N MET A 99 17.05 -14.51 29.17
CA MET A 99 17.04 -13.66 30.36
C MET A 99 15.88 -14.08 31.29
N HIS A 100 16.19 -14.68 32.43
CA HIS A 100 15.17 -15.08 33.40
C HIS A 100 14.64 -13.89 34.19
N GLY A 101 13.39 -13.93 34.62
CA GLY A 101 12.76 -12.90 35.46
C GLY A 101 12.16 -11.73 34.72
N ILE A 102 12.44 -11.57 33.41
CA ILE A 102 11.88 -10.51 32.59
C ILE A 102 10.55 -10.94 31.98
N LYS A 103 9.51 -10.13 32.17
CA LYS A 103 8.18 -10.37 31.62
C LYS A 103 7.68 -9.17 30.84
N VAL A 104 7.55 -9.33 29.52
CA VAL A 104 7.05 -8.31 28.59
C VAL A 104 5.56 -8.52 28.34
N LEU A 105 4.74 -7.50 28.60
CA LEU A 105 3.29 -7.58 28.51
C LEU A 105 2.75 -6.54 27.50
N PRO A 106 2.11 -6.97 26.39
CA PRO A 106 1.39 -6.06 25.52
C PRO A 106 0.04 -5.67 26.13
N ILE A 107 -0.30 -4.36 26.10
CA ILE A 107 -1.53 -3.77 26.63
C ILE A 107 -2.20 -2.91 25.56
N TYR A 108 -3.37 -3.33 25.08
CA TYR A 108 -4.07 -2.66 23.99
C TYR A 108 -5.60 -2.78 24.11
N GLY A 109 -6.32 -1.90 23.44
CA GLY A 109 -7.77 -1.91 23.43
C GLY A 109 -8.36 -3.10 22.64
N GLY A 110 -9.64 -3.44 22.87
CA GLY A 110 -10.35 -4.53 22.17
C GLY A 110 -10.15 -5.92 22.77
N GLN A 111 -9.24 -6.08 23.72
CA GLN A 111 -9.12 -7.25 24.56
C GLN A 111 -9.82 -6.99 25.92
N ASP A 112 -10.35 -8.04 26.55
CA ASP A 112 -10.90 -7.94 27.90
C ASP A 112 -9.84 -7.42 28.87
N ILE A 113 -10.16 -6.30 29.53
CA ILE A 113 -9.26 -5.63 30.48
C ILE A 113 -8.93 -6.51 31.68
N SER A 114 -9.85 -7.40 32.11
CA SER A 114 -9.66 -8.32 33.25
C SER A 114 -8.51 -9.26 33.03
N ARG A 115 -8.29 -9.73 31.79
CA ARG A 115 -7.14 -10.56 31.40
C ARG A 115 -5.82 -9.81 31.56
N GLN A 116 -5.79 -8.54 31.15
CA GLN A 116 -4.63 -7.67 31.26
C GLN A 116 -4.33 -7.36 32.73
N ILE A 117 -5.36 -7.07 33.55
CA ILE A 117 -5.21 -6.86 35.00
C ILE A 117 -4.61 -8.12 35.67
N LYS A 118 -5.11 -9.31 35.34
CA LYS A 118 -4.56 -10.58 35.87
C LYS A 118 -3.08 -10.76 35.48
N ALA A 119 -2.73 -10.44 34.23
CA ALA A 119 -1.36 -10.53 33.73
C ALA A 119 -0.43 -9.52 34.44
N LEU A 120 -0.89 -8.28 34.67
CA LEU A 120 -0.17 -7.24 35.42
C LEU A 120 0.09 -7.67 36.87
N LYS A 121 -0.93 -8.23 37.57
CA LYS A 121 -0.78 -8.78 38.93
C LYS A 121 0.23 -9.91 38.99
N GLY A 122 0.42 -10.66 37.89
CA GLY A 122 1.44 -11.69 37.76
C GLY A 122 2.87 -11.17 37.56
N GLY A 123 3.07 -9.82 37.64
CA GLY A 123 4.37 -9.15 37.55
C GLY A 123 4.82 -8.97 36.09
N ALA A 124 4.59 -7.79 35.51
CA ALA A 124 5.14 -7.41 34.20
C ALA A 124 6.24 -6.38 34.41
N THR A 125 7.45 -6.66 33.94
CA THR A 125 8.62 -5.77 34.09
C THR A 125 8.64 -4.71 33.00
N ILE A 126 8.21 -5.04 31.79
CA ILE A 126 8.10 -4.15 30.65
C ILE A 126 6.66 -4.21 30.12
N ILE A 127 6.03 -3.06 29.95
CA ILE A 127 4.72 -2.91 29.35
C ILE A 127 4.89 -2.26 27.98
N ILE A 128 4.21 -2.80 26.96
CA ILE A 128 4.15 -2.20 25.63
C ILE A 128 2.67 -1.99 25.30
N GLY A 129 2.25 -0.73 25.08
CA GLY A 129 0.82 -0.51 24.96
C GLY A 129 0.42 0.66 24.09
N THR A 130 -0.87 0.65 23.70
CA THR A 130 -1.49 1.80 23.05
C THR A 130 -1.89 2.85 24.10
N PRO A 131 -1.73 4.17 23.81
CA PRO A 131 -1.93 5.23 24.80
C PRO A 131 -3.26 5.12 25.56
N GLY A 132 -4.40 5.04 24.85
CA GLY A 132 -5.71 5.00 25.49
C GLY A 132 -5.91 3.81 26.44
N ARG A 133 -5.35 2.62 26.16
CA ARG A 133 -5.46 1.47 27.08
C ARG A 133 -4.50 1.58 28.27
N VAL A 134 -3.32 2.13 28.07
CA VAL A 134 -2.40 2.46 29.18
C VAL A 134 -3.06 3.46 30.13
N MET A 135 -3.72 4.49 29.59
CA MET A 135 -4.53 5.44 30.36
C MET A 135 -5.63 4.75 31.17
N ASP A 136 -6.38 3.80 30.60
CA ASP A 136 -7.39 3.02 31.32
C ASP A 136 -6.80 2.31 32.55
N HIS A 137 -5.62 1.71 32.41
CA HIS A 137 -4.94 1.03 33.50
C HIS A 137 -4.38 1.98 34.55
N LEU A 138 -3.87 3.16 34.15
CA LEU A 138 -3.41 4.20 35.07
C LEU A 138 -4.57 4.75 35.92
N ARG A 139 -5.70 5.12 35.27
CA ARG A 139 -6.91 5.57 35.96
C ARG A 139 -7.46 4.54 36.94
N ARG A 140 -7.36 3.25 36.62
CA ARG A 140 -7.74 2.12 37.49
C ARG A 140 -6.66 1.75 38.52
N LYS A 141 -5.52 2.44 38.52
CA LYS A 141 -4.37 2.15 39.40
C LYS A 141 -3.89 0.69 39.33
N THR A 142 -4.07 0.04 38.18
CA THR A 142 -3.61 -1.33 37.92
C THR A 142 -2.18 -1.37 37.38
N ILE A 143 -1.67 -0.27 36.82
CA ILE A 143 -0.27 0.03 36.61
C ILE A 143 0.17 0.99 37.71
N ARG A 144 1.27 0.67 38.40
CA ARG A 144 1.93 1.54 39.36
C ARG A 144 3.14 2.16 38.71
N CYS A 145 3.27 3.49 38.81
CA CYS A 145 4.34 4.24 38.16
C CYS A 145 5.61 4.38 39.03
N ASP A 146 5.54 4.02 40.30
CA ASP A 146 6.60 4.25 41.30
C ASP A 146 7.96 3.65 40.95
N TYR A 147 7.98 2.63 40.11
CA TYR A 147 9.19 1.91 39.70
C TYR A 147 9.54 2.08 38.22
N ILE A 148 8.77 2.93 37.51
CA ILE A 148 8.99 3.16 36.09
C ILE A 148 10.09 4.22 35.94
N ASN A 149 11.21 3.78 35.42
CA ASN A 149 12.39 4.65 35.19
C ASN A 149 12.68 4.86 33.70
N THR A 150 11.93 4.23 32.81
CA THR A 150 12.12 4.39 31.37
C THR A 150 10.77 4.40 30.65
N ILE A 151 10.57 5.40 29.80
CA ILE A 151 9.44 5.47 28.87
C ILE A 151 9.95 5.64 27.45
N VAL A 152 9.38 4.86 26.55
CA VAL A 152 9.65 4.91 25.11
C VAL A 152 8.40 5.31 24.36
N LEU A 153 8.51 6.30 23.50
CA LEU A 153 7.47 6.69 22.54
C LEU A 153 7.90 6.19 21.16
N ASP A 154 7.33 5.09 20.70
CA ASP A 154 7.63 4.53 19.37
C ASP A 154 6.60 5.00 18.34
N GLU A 155 7.07 5.44 17.16
CA GLU A 155 6.25 6.09 16.13
C GLU A 155 5.43 7.26 16.71
N ALA A 156 6.10 8.17 17.41
CA ALA A 156 5.46 9.27 18.14
C ALA A 156 4.64 10.20 17.21
N ASP A 157 5.12 10.48 16.00
CA ASP A 157 4.41 11.23 14.96
C ASP A 157 3.06 10.57 14.62
N GLU A 158 3.05 9.25 14.48
CA GLU A 158 1.84 8.49 14.21
C GLU A 158 0.85 8.53 15.37
N MET A 159 1.32 8.44 16.61
CA MET A 159 0.45 8.59 17.78
C MET A 159 -0.23 9.96 17.80
N LEU A 160 0.49 11.02 17.45
CA LEU A 160 -0.08 12.37 17.37
C LEU A 160 -1.09 12.51 16.22
N ASN A 161 -0.79 11.95 15.06
CA ASN A 161 -1.71 11.93 13.90
C ASN A 161 -3.02 11.19 14.22
N MET A 162 -2.96 10.23 15.15
CA MET A 162 -4.14 9.50 15.66
C MET A 162 -4.86 10.23 16.80
N GLY A 163 -4.41 11.41 17.22
CA GLY A 163 -5.03 12.22 18.25
C GLY A 163 -4.66 11.83 19.69
N PHE A 164 -3.63 11.02 19.92
CA PHE A 164 -3.22 10.58 21.26
C PHE A 164 -2.34 11.58 22.01
N ARG A 165 -2.24 12.84 21.55
CA ARG A 165 -1.40 13.84 22.20
C ARG A 165 -1.69 13.99 23.68
N GLU A 166 -2.96 14.22 24.04
CA GLU A 166 -3.38 14.42 25.43
C GLU A 166 -3.13 13.17 26.30
N ASP A 167 -3.38 11.98 25.74
CA ASP A 167 -3.10 10.73 26.43
C ASP A 167 -1.61 10.56 26.71
N ILE A 168 -0.73 10.87 25.75
CA ILE A 168 0.73 10.80 25.91
C ILE A 168 1.20 11.77 26.98
N GLU A 169 0.80 13.05 26.90
CA GLU A 169 1.18 14.07 27.90
C GLU A 169 0.70 13.67 29.31
N THR A 170 -0.50 13.12 29.40
CA THR A 170 -1.05 12.65 30.68
C THR A 170 -0.26 11.44 31.21
N ILE A 171 0.05 10.44 30.37
CA ILE A 171 0.85 9.28 30.79
C ILE A 171 2.22 9.72 31.30
N LEU A 172 2.89 10.62 30.57
CA LEU A 172 4.19 11.18 30.96
C LEU A 172 4.11 11.90 32.33
N SER A 173 2.99 12.59 32.61
CA SER A 173 2.78 13.27 33.90
C SER A 173 2.48 12.33 35.07
N TYR A 174 2.04 11.09 34.82
CA TYR A 174 1.86 10.06 35.87
C TYR A 174 3.15 9.41 36.33
N ILE A 175 4.20 9.45 35.52
CA ILE A 175 5.49 8.81 35.79
C ILE A 175 6.39 9.84 36.46
N PRO A 176 7.00 9.55 37.64
CA PRO A 176 7.94 10.45 38.29
C PRO A 176 9.03 10.91 37.33
N ASP A 177 9.44 12.17 37.44
CA ASP A 177 10.37 12.81 36.49
C ASP A 177 11.83 12.67 36.91
N GLU A 178 12.10 12.49 38.22
CA GLU A 178 13.42 12.62 38.82
C GLU A 178 14.47 11.65 38.26
N ASP A 179 14.08 10.40 37.99
CA ASP A 179 15.00 9.38 37.44
C ASP A 179 14.50 8.77 36.12
N ARG A 180 13.55 9.45 35.45
CA ARG A 180 12.92 8.96 34.24
C ARG A 180 13.76 9.26 33.01
N GLN A 181 14.16 8.22 32.30
CA GLN A 181 14.66 8.34 30.94
C GLN A 181 13.49 8.33 29.95
N THR A 182 13.42 9.32 29.07
CA THR A 182 12.41 9.41 28.00
C THR A 182 13.08 9.24 26.64
N VAL A 183 12.73 8.17 25.94
CA VAL A 183 13.26 7.83 24.62
C VAL A 183 12.14 8.01 23.59
N LEU A 184 12.36 8.80 22.55
CA LEU A 184 11.39 9.07 21.52
C LEU A 184 11.95 8.62 20.16
N PHE A 185 11.20 7.75 19.48
CA PHE A 185 11.45 7.38 18.08
C PHE A 185 10.32 7.91 17.20
N SER A 186 10.71 8.57 16.11
CA SER A 186 9.78 9.15 15.13
C SER A 186 10.42 9.18 13.75
N ALA A 187 9.61 9.06 12.70
CA ALA A 187 10.08 9.28 11.34
C ALA A 187 10.20 10.77 11.03
N THR A 188 9.27 11.57 11.57
CA THR A 188 9.19 13.02 11.37
C THR A 188 9.21 13.78 12.69
N MET A 189 9.53 15.07 12.62
CA MET A 189 9.62 15.95 13.80
C MET A 189 8.74 17.19 13.63
N PRO A 190 7.39 17.03 13.56
CA PRO A 190 6.48 18.15 13.49
C PRO A 190 6.47 18.95 14.79
N LYS A 191 5.97 20.21 14.75
CA LYS A 191 5.93 21.09 15.93
C LYS A 191 5.37 20.45 17.19
N PRO A 192 4.25 19.68 17.14
CA PRO A 192 3.70 19.05 18.34
C PRO A 192 4.65 18.03 19.00
N ILE A 193 5.46 17.30 18.22
CA ILE A 193 6.51 16.42 18.77
C ILE A 193 7.56 17.23 19.50
N LEU A 194 8.04 18.32 18.89
CA LEU A 194 9.03 19.19 19.50
C LEU A 194 8.52 19.86 20.80
N GLU A 195 7.21 20.10 20.92
CA GLU A 195 6.61 20.62 22.15
C GLU A 195 6.62 19.55 23.26
N ILE A 196 6.29 18.29 22.95
CA ILE A 196 6.36 17.16 23.90
C ILE A 196 7.81 16.97 24.37
N THR A 197 8.79 16.97 23.44
CA THR A 197 10.20 16.80 23.81
C THR A 197 10.67 17.91 24.75
N ARG A 198 10.36 19.17 24.45
CA ARG A 198 10.72 20.32 25.32
C ARG A 198 10.10 20.26 26.71
N LYS A 199 8.92 19.65 26.84
CA LYS A 199 8.18 19.59 28.10
C LYS A 199 8.59 18.41 28.98
N PHE A 200 8.97 17.28 28.40
CA PHE A 200 9.14 16.01 29.10
C PHE A 200 10.50 15.33 28.93
N GLN A 201 11.42 15.94 28.20
CA GLN A 201 12.78 15.43 28.05
C GLN A 201 13.82 16.45 28.55
N HIS A 202 14.92 15.93 29.11
CA HIS A 202 16.03 16.72 29.67
C HIS A 202 17.35 16.28 29.01
N ASP A 203 18.26 17.19 28.75
CA ASP A 203 19.60 16.94 28.18
C ASP A 203 19.60 15.97 26.98
N VAL A 204 18.74 16.26 26.02
CA VAL A 204 18.36 15.37 24.92
C VAL A 204 19.50 15.17 23.92
N THR A 205 19.88 13.92 23.68
CA THR A 205 20.72 13.55 22.54
C THR A 205 19.85 13.21 21.32
N THR A 206 20.06 13.95 20.23
CA THR A 206 19.32 13.71 18.97
C THR A 206 20.16 12.85 18.03
N ILE A 207 19.63 11.70 17.65
CA ILE A 207 20.20 10.77 16.69
C ILE A 207 19.37 10.84 15.42
N LYS A 208 20.00 11.20 14.31
CA LYS A 208 19.33 11.37 13.03
C LYS A 208 19.96 10.47 11.98
N VAL A 209 19.28 9.37 11.69
CA VAL A 209 19.65 8.49 10.59
C VAL A 209 18.77 8.83 9.39
N THR A 210 19.21 9.82 8.63
CA THR A 210 18.61 10.14 7.35
C THR A 210 19.24 9.27 6.27
N LYS A 211 18.47 8.35 5.67
CA LYS A 211 18.83 7.93 4.32
C LYS A 211 18.79 9.20 3.45
N LYS A 212 19.84 9.44 2.65
CA LYS A 212 19.94 10.58 1.72
C LYS A 212 18.74 10.65 0.75
N GLU A 213 17.97 9.60 0.63
CA GLU A 213 16.80 9.48 -0.25
C GLU A 213 15.61 8.99 0.56
N LEU A 214 14.49 9.75 0.52
CA LEU A 214 13.16 9.34 1.01
C LEU A 214 12.57 8.19 0.17
N THR A 215 13.28 7.79 -0.87
CA THR A 215 12.90 6.73 -1.78
C THR A 215 13.33 5.38 -1.23
N VAL A 216 12.43 4.42 -1.28
CA VAL A 216 12.78 3.01 -1.10
C VAL A 216 13.40 2.57 -2.43
N PRO A 217 14.73 2.37 -2.52
CA PRO A 217 15.44 2.24 -3.81
C PRO A 217 15.02 1.02 -4.63
N ASN A 218 14.31 0.09 -4.03
CA ASN A 218 13.89 -1.17 -4.65
C ASN A 218 12.40 -1.22 -5.01
N ILE A 219 11.72 -0.06 -5.12
CA ILE A 219 10.30 -0.04 -5.49
C ILE A 219 10.13 0.67 -6.84
N ASP A 220 9.66 -0.09 -7.82
CA ASP A 220 9.20 0.47 -9.08
C ASP A 220 7.85 1.14 -8.88
N GLN A 221 7.77 2.43 -9.24
CA GLN A 221 6.59 3.24 -8.99
C GLN A 221 5.97 3.68 -10.31
N TYR A 222 4.69 3.34 -10.49
CA TYR A 222 3.92 3.62 -11.69
C TYR A 222 2.64 4.39 -11.35
N TYR A 223 2.14 5.17 -12.29
CA TYR A 223 0.80 5.71 -12.19
C TYR A 223 0.00 5.46 -13.47
N TYR A 224 -1.30 5.33 -13.29
CA TYR A 224 -2.28 5.14 -14.35
C TYR A 224 -3.29 6.26 -14.28
N ASP A 225 -3.54 6.93 -15.40
CA ASP A 225 -4.62 7.92 -15.50
C ASP A 225 -5.93 7.16 -15.70
N VAL A 226 -6.82 7.21 -14.69
CA VAL A 226 -8.04 6.42 -14.65
C VAL A 226 -9.26 7.31 -14.46
N ARG A 227 -10.37 6.95 -15.10
CA ARG A 227 -11.68 7.55 -14.85
C ARG A 227 -12.23 7.02 -13.52
N ARG A 228 -13.12 7.80 -12.86
CA ARG A 228 -13.70 7.40 -11.57
C ARG A 228 -14.41 6.05 -11.63
N ASN A 229 -15.13 5.79 -12.72
CA ASN A 229 -15.93 4.57 -12.89
C ASN A 229 -15.10 3.37 -13.37
N ASP A 230 -13.86 3.62 -13.83
CA ASP A 230 -12.99 2.58 -14.42
C ASP A 230 -11.94 2.08 -13.44
N LYS A 231 -11.83 2.68 -12.22
CA LYS A 231 -10.80 2.31 -11.23
C LYS A 231 -10.82 0.81 -10.88
N MET A 232 -12.00 0.22 -10.77
CA MET A 232 -12.14 -1.19 -10.44
C MET A 232 -11.67 -2.08 -11.58
N GLU A 233 -12.04 -1.74 -12.80
CA GLU A 233 -11.62 -2.46 -14.00
C GLU A 233 -10.10 -2.39 -14.19
N VAL A 234 -9.51 -1.21 -13.99
CA VAL A 234 -8.05 -1.04 -14.04
C VAL A 234 -7.37 -1.87 -12.95
N LEU A 235 -7.92 -1.90 -11.73
CA LEU A 235 -7.37 -2.70 -10.63
C LEU A 235 -7.35 -4.19 -10.99
N THR A 236 -8.46 -4.74 -11.50
CA THR A 236 -8.54 -6.16 -11.86
C THR A 236 -7.61 -6.49 -13.02
N ARG A 237 -7.50 -5.63 -14.05
CA ARG A 237 -6.54 -5.83 -15.14
C ARG A 237 -5.10 -5.84 -14.65
N LEU A 238 -4.73 -4.94 -13.73
CA LEU A 238 -3.38 -4.91 -13.16
C LEU A 238 -3.09 -6.11 -12.25
N LEU A 239 -4.08 -6.55 -11.46
CA LEU A 239 -3.96 -7.77 -10.65
C LEU A 239 -3.74 -9.01 -11.54
N ASP A 240 -4.49 -9.12 -12.62
CA ASP A 240 -4.36 -10.22 -13.57
C ASP A 240 -3.06 -10.16 -14.37
N TYR A 241 -2.66 -8.96 -14.82
CA TYR A 241 -1.46 -8.72 -15.61
C TYR A 241 -0.17 -8.98 -14.83
N TYR A 242 -0.04 -8.39 -13.62
CA TYR A 242 1.16 -8.54 -12.79
C TYR A 242 1.13 -9.77 -11.88
N ASN A 243 -0.05 -10.31 -11.61
CA ASN A 243 -0.30 -11.50 -10.79
C ASN A 243 0.55 -11.56 -9.50
N PRO A 244 0.52 -10.52 -8.65
CA PRO A 244 1.30 -10.52 -7.42
C PRO A 244 0.78 -11.57 -6.44
N LYS A 245 1.68 -12.33 -5.80
CA LYS A 245 1.31 -13.35 -4.78
C LYS A 245 0.56 -12.72 -3.61
N LEU A 246 1.06 -11.58 -3.13
CA LEU A 246 0.41 -10.81 -2.08
C LEU A 246 0.37 -9.34 -2.47
N SER A 247 -0.80 -8.73 -2.37
CA SER A 247 -1.02 -7.32 -2.67
C SER A 247 -1.75 -6.59 -1.56
N LEU A 248 -1.42 -5.31 -1.41
CA LEU A 248 -2.07 -4.40 -0.48
C LEU A 248 -2.69 -3.24 -1.26
N VAL A 249 -4.00 -3.07 -1.13
CA VAL A 249 -4.78 -2.02 -1.80
C VAL A 249 -5.19 -0.96 -0.78
N PHE A 250 -4.79 0.29 -0.99
CA PHE A 250 -5.11 1.40 -0.11
C PHE A 250 -6.30 2.22 -0.60
N CYS A 251 -7.30 2.38 0.29
CA CYS A 251 -8.46 3.26 0.11
C CYS A 251 -8.49 4.31 1.22
N ASN A 252 -9.01 5.51 0.90
CA ASN A 252 -9.09 6.60 1.87
C ASN A 252 -10.24 6.46 2.87
N THR A 253 -11.26 5.64 2.58
CA THR A 253 -12.42 5.46 3.45
C THR A 253 -12.73 4.00 3.75
N LYS A 254 -13.23 3.73 4.96
CA LYS A 254 -13.68 2.39 5.37
C LYS A 254 -14.80 1.82 4.49
N ARG A 255 -15.71 2.68 4.04
CA ARG A 255 -16.80 2.30 3.15
C ARG A 255 -16.26 1.78 1.81
N MET A 256 -15.27 2.47 1.23
CA MET A 256 -14.61 2.02 -0.01
C MET A 256 -13.88 0.69 0.18
N VAL A 257 -13.30 0.45 1.36
CA VAL A 257 -12.67 -0.85 1.69
C VAL A 257 -13.69 -1.98 1.62
N ASP A 258 -14.88 -1.80 2.23
CA ASP A 258 -15.93 -2.82 2.21
C ASP A 258 -16.51 -3.05 0.81
N GLU A 259 -16.80 -1.96 0.08
CA GLU A 259 -17.32 -2.00 -1.29
C GLU A 259 -16.34 -2.72 -2.22
N LEU A 260 -15.06 -2.34 -2.17
CA LEU A 260 -14.01 -2.91 -3.03
C LEU A 260 -13.74 -4.40 -2.70
N ALA A 261 -13.73 -4.75 -1.40
CA ALA A 261 -13.56 -6.14 -0.98
C ALA A 261 -14.71 -7.03 -1.47
N SER A 262 -15.96 -6.55 -1.32
CA SER A 262 -17.15 -7.29 -1.79
C SER A 262 -17.14 -7.47 -3.31
N GLU A 263 -16.77 -6.43 -4.05
CA GLU A 263 -16.75 -6.46 -5.51
C GLU A 263 -15.66 -7.39 -6.06
N LEU A 264 -14.44 -7.35 -5.47
CA LEU A 264 -13.36 -8.27 -5.82
C LEU A 264 -13.73 -9.73 -5.51
N GLN A 265 -14.34 -9.98 -4.34
CA GLN A 265 -14.84 -11.31 -4.00
C GLN A 265 -15.90 -11.80 -4.97
N GLY A 266 -16.84 -10.92 -5.37
CA GLY A 266 -17.85 -11.22 -6.39
C GLY A 266 -17.26 -11.58 -7.76
N ARG A 267 -16.06 -11.09 -8.06
CA ARG A 267 -15.30 -11.43 -9.28
C ARG A 267 -14.36 -12.64 -9.10
N GLY A 268 -14.38 -13.30 -7.94
CA GLY A 268 -13.60 -14.52 -7.68
C GLY A 268 -12.20 -14.29 -7.11
N TYR A 269 -11.82 -13.05 -6.75
CA TYR A 269 -10.52 -12.79 -6.12
C TYR A 269 -10.55 -13.13 -4.63
N ALA A 270 -9.45 -13.69 -4.12
CA ALA A 270 -9.25 -13.95 -2.69
C ALA A 270 -8.90 -12.63 -1.96
N ALA A 271 -9.87 -11.74 -1.83
CA ALA A 271 -9.74 -10.41 -1.26
C ALA A 271 -10.41 -10.30 0.12
N GLU A 272 -9.82 -9.54 1.05
CA GLU A 272 -10.40 -9.23 2.36
C GLU A 272 -10.16 -7.76 2.70
N GLY A 273 -11.16 -7.12 3.31
CA GLY A 273 -11.05 -5.75 3.81
C GLY A 273 -10.60 -5.68 5.26
N ILE A 274 -9.85 -4.62 5.61
CA ILE A 274 -9.48 -4.32 7.01
C ILE A 274 -9.59 -2.82 7.28
N HIS A 275 -10.37 -2.42 8.29
CA HIS A 275 -10.56 -1.02 8.69
C HIS A 275 -10.87 -0.89 10.18
N GLY A 276 -10.88 0.34 10.69
CA GLY A 276 -10.96 0.64 12.12
C GLY A 276 -12.25 0.20 12.83
N ASP A 277 -13.39 0.08 12.11
CA ASP A 277 -14.67 -0.30 12.71
C ASP A 277 -14.81 -1.82 12.93
N MET A 278 -13.89 -2.63 12.39
CA MET A 278 -13.92 -4.07 12.56
C MET A 278 -13.58 -4.46 14.01
N LYS A 279 -14.28 -5.48 14.53
CA LYS A 279 -13.94 -6.09 15.83
C LYS A 279 -12.56 -6.75 15.75
N GLN A 280 -11.80 -6.71 16.85
CA GLN A 280 -10.42 -7.23 16.86
C GLN A 280 -10.33 -8.70 16.40
N VAL A 281 -11.25 -9.54 16.84
CA VAL A 281 -11.30 -10.95 16.43
C VAL A 281 -11.42 -11.10 14.89
N GLN A 282 -12.16 -10.21 14.24
CA GLN A 282 -12.30 -10.21 12.79
C GLN A 282 -10.98 -9.78 12.13
N ARG A 283 -10.34 -8.70 12.63
CA ARG A 283 -9.05 -8.23 12.13
C ARG A 283 -7.97 -9.32 12.25
N ASP A 284 -7.88 -9.97 13.41
CA ASP A 284 -6.93 -11.06 13.65
C ASP A 284 -7.16 -12.24 12.68
N ARG A 285 -8.43 -12.56 12.38
CA ARG A 285 -8.79 -13.59 11.41
C ARG A 285 -8.36 -13.22 9.99
N VAL A 286 -8.63 -12.00 9.54
CA VAL A 286 -8.23 -11.48 8.22
C VAL A 286 -6.71 -11.51 8.10
N MET A 287 -5.99 -10.98 9.08
CA MET A 287 -4.53 -10.97 9.09
C MET A 287 -3.92 -12.37 9.08
N LYS A 288 -4.51 -13.32 9.81
CA LYS A 288 -4.07 -14.71 9.77
C LYS A 288 -4.27 -15.36 8.40
N LYS A 289 -5.39 -15.10 7.73
CA LYS A 289 -5.64 -15.60 6.37
C LYS A 289 -4.62 -15.04 5.38
N PHE A 290 -4.36 -13.72 5.45
CA PHE A 290 -3.42 -13.03 4.59
C PHE A 290 -1.99 -13.54 4.77
N ARG A 291 -1.49 -13.65 6.01
CA ARG A 291 -0.16 -14.21 6.31
C ARG A 291 0.01 -15.66 5.85
N ASN A 292 -1.05 -16.43 5.83
CA ASN A 292 -1.02 -17.83 5.42
C ASN A 292 -1.27 -18.02 3.91
N GLY A 293 -1.34 -16.94 3.12
CA GLY A 293 -1.60 -16.99 1.68
C GLY A 293 -2.98 -17.55 1.30
N LYS A 294 -3.96 -17.47 2.22
CA LYS A 294 -5.36 -17.81 1.92
C LYS A 294 -6.16 -16.61 1.39
N THR A 295 -5.58 -15.44 1.46
CA THR A 295 -6.07 -14.18 0.93
C THR A 295 -4.90 -13.54 0.24
N ASP A 296 -5.04 -13.22 -1.04
CA ASP A 296 -3.96 -12.67 -1.87
C ASP A 296 -4.00 -11.14 -1.89
N ILE A 297 -5.18 -10.56 -1.65
CA ILE A 297 -5.44 -9.13 -1.74
C ILE A 297 -6.00 -8.63 -0.42
N LEU A 298 -5.24 -7.78 0.27
CA LEU A 298 -5.71 -7.09 1.46
C LEU A 298 -6.04 -5.63 1.12
N ILE A 299 -7.29 -5.22 1.40
CA ILE A 299 -7.74 -3.85 1.15
C ILE A 299 -7.82 -3.13 2.49
N ALA A 300 -7.18 -1.96 2.60
CA ALA A 300 -7.03 -1.30 3.89
C ALA A 300 -7.14 0.22 3.80
N THR A 301 -7.54 0.84 4.92
CA THR A 301 -7.30 2.26 5.16
C THR A 301 -5.89 2.46 5.76
N ASP A 302 -5.33 3.68 5.65
CA ASP A 302 -4.02 4.01 6.23
C ASP A 302 -3.91 3.61 7.69
N VAL A 303 -4.91 3.98 8.49
CA VAL A 303 -4.94 3.66 9.94
C VAL A 303 -4.95 2.17 10.21
N ALA A 304 -5.69 1.40 9.42
CA ALA A 304 -5.80 -0.04 9.62
C ALA A 304 -4.56 -0.80 9.11
N ALA A 305 -3.91 -0.27 8.09
CA ALA A 305 -2.68 -0.84 7.52
C ALA A 305 -1.43 -0.54 8.35
N ARG A 306 -1.53 0.37 9.32
CA ARG A 306 -0.43 0.64 10.27
C ARG A 306 -0.18 -0.55 11.16
N GLY A 307 1.09 -0.88 11.35
CA GLY A 307 1.48 -2.03 12.16
C GLY A 307 1.15 -3.40 11.54
N ILE A 308 0.66 -3.43 10.31
CA ILE A 308 0.57 -4.69 9.57
C ILE A 308 2.01 -5.15 9.27
N ASP A 309 2.42 -6.17 9.99
CA ASP A 309 3.68 -6.89 9.74
C ASP A 309 3.42 -7.93 8.65
N VAL A 310 3.62 -7.52 7.42
CA VAL A 310 3.56 -8.39 6.26
C VAL A 310 4.83 -8.15 5.45
N ASP A 311 5.76 -9.06 5.57
CA ASP A 311 7.11 -8.91 5.03
C ASP A 311 7.22 -9.28 3.54
N ASP A 312 6.16 -9.82 2.92
CA ASP A 312 6.17 -10.36 1.57
C ASP A 312 5.13 -9.75 0.62
N VAL A 313 4.76 -8.48 0.80
CA VAL A 313 3.88 -7.80 -0.16
C VAL A 313 4.68 -7.47 -1.42
N GLU A 314 4.29 -8.06 -2.56
CA GLU A 314 4.95 -7.83 -3.85
C GLU A 314 4.46 -6.55 -4.52
N ALA A 315 3.18 -6.20 -4.30
CA ALA A 315 2.56 -5.05 -4.92
C ALA A 315 1.74 -4.21 -3.93
N VAL A 316 1.84 -2.89 -4.07
CA VAL A 316 1.00 -1.92 -3.38
C VAL A 316 0.19 -1.14 -4.41
N PHE A 317 -1.13 -1.11 -4.25
CA PHE A 317 -2.04 -0.33 -5.08
C PHE A 317 -2.59 0.84 -4.27
N ASN A 318 -2.29 2.06 -4.67
CA ASN A 318 -2.96 3.26 -4.18
C ASN A 318 -4.22 3.48 -5.03
N TYR A 319 -5.31 2.78 -4.67
CA TYR A 319 -6.63 2.95 -5.29
C TYR A 319 -7.12 4.39 -5.15
N ASP A 320 -6.84 5.00 -3.99
CA ASP A 320 -6.94 6.42 -3.76
C ASP A 320 -5.56 6.96 -3.33
N LEU A 321 -5.14 8.08 -3.93
CA LEU A 321 -3.93 8.77 -3.47
C LEU A 321 -4.09 9.22 -2.00
N PRO A 322 -3.03 9.13 -1.19
CA PRO A 322 -3.09 9.57 0.20
C PRO A 322 -3.28 11.08 0.30
N GLN A 323 -3.93 11.52 1.38
CA GLN A 323 -4.13 12.94 1.65
C GLN A 323 -2.80 13.64 1.96
N ASP A 324 -1.93 12.99 2.74
CA ASP A 324 -0.61 13.49 3.09
C ASP A 324 0.50 12.73 2.37
N ASN A 325 1.55 13.46 1.96
CA ASN A 325 2.66 12.90 1.20
C ASN A 325 3.47 11.86 2.00
N GLU A 326 3.48 11.99 3.33
CA GLU A 326 4.14 11.06 4.23
C GLU A 326 3.48 9.68 4.20
N TYR A 327 2.16 9.63 4.15
CA TYR A 327 1.43 8.36 4.03
C TYR A 327 1.77 7.60 2.76
N TYR A 328 2.11 8.31 1.68
CA TYR A 328 2.59 7.66 0.47
C TYR A 328 3.81 6.78 0.74
N VAL A 329 4.82 7.33 1.43
CA VAL A 329 6.04 6.59 1.78
C VAL A 329 5.72 5.39 2.69
N HIS A 330 4.83 5.58 3.66
CA HIS A 330 4.39 4.50 4.56
C HIS A 330 3.62 3.39 3.85
N ARG A 331 2.81 3.73 2.84
CA ARG A 331 2.08 2.77 2.01
C ARG A 331 3.02 1.95 1.15
N ILE A 332 3.85 2.60 0.34
CA ILE A 332 4.76 1.88 -0.56
C ILE A 332 5.85 1.13 0.20
N GLY A 333 6.23 1.60 1.39
CA GLY A 333 7.16 0.90 2.28
C GLY A 333 6.64 -0.44 2.82
N ARG A 334 5.44 -0.91 2.42
CA ARG A 334 4.95 -2.27 2.68
C ARG A 334 5.48 -3.30 1.67
N THR A 335 6.07 -2.84 0.58
CA THR A 335 6.78 -3.67 -0.40
C THR A 335 8.27 -3.29 -0.46
N GLY A 336 9.07 -4.04 -1.19
CA GLY A 336 10.51 -3.77 -1.38
C GLY A 336 11.36 -3.89 -0.11
N ARG A 337 10.94 -4.69 0.87
CA ARG A 337 11.68 -4.92 2.13
C ARG A 337 12.73 -6.01 1.99
N ALA A 338 13.70 -6.02 2.90
CA ALA A 338 14.77 -7.04 3.00
C ALA A 338 15.54 -7.27 1.69
N GLY A 339 15.79 -6.18 0.92
CA GLY A 339 16.54 -6.26 -0.34
C GLY A 339 15.75 -6.77 -1.54
N ARG A 340 14.46 -7.09 -1.40
CA ARG A 340 13.58 -7.51 -2.49
C ARG A 340 13.11 -6.30 -3.30
N THR A 341 12.73 -6.54 -4.55
CA THR A 341 12.07 -5.53 -5.40
C THR A 341 10.57 -5.53 -5.14
N GLY A 342 9.93 -4.36 -5.23
CA GLY A 342 8.50 -4.21 -5.08
C GLY A 342 7.90 -3.32 -6.16
N LYS A 343 6.58 -3.34 -6.32
CA LYS A 343 5.88 -2.48 -7.26
C LYS A 343 4.82 -1.66 -6.55
N ALA A 344 4.72 -0.37 -6.90
CA ALA A 344 3.69 0.53 -6.40
C ALA A 344 2.92 1.14 -7.58
N PHE A 345 1.61 0.95 -7.56
CA PHE A 345 0.69 1.39 -8.60
C PHE A 345 -0.22 2.48 -8.04
N ASN A 346 -0.33 3.60 -8.75
CA ASN A 346 -1.07 4.75 -8.30
C ASN A 346 -2.18 5.09 -9.30
N PHE A 347 -3.41 5.10 -8.85
CA PHE A 347 -4.54 5.52 -9.69
C PHE A 347 -4.75 7.01 -9.53
N VAL A 348 -4.74 7.70 -10.65
CA VAL A 348 -4.79 9.16 -10.70
C VAL A 348 -5.95 9.56 -11.61
N LYS A 349 -6.76 10.51 -11.14
CA LYS A 349 -7.88 11.03 -11.91
C LYS A 349 -7.81 12.55 -12.02
N GLY A 350 -7.72 13.06 -13.25
CA GLY A 350 -7.83 14.48 -13.53
C GLY A 350 -6.95 15.34 -12.62
N LYS A 351 -7.53 16.15 -11.74
CA LYS A 351 -6.78 17.05 -10.84
C LYS A 351 -5.87 16.35 -9.83
N GLU A 352 -6.03 15.05 -9.60
CA GLU A 352 -5.14 14.29 -8.70
C GLU A 352 -3.70 14.21 -9.22
N VAL A 353 -3.46 14.49 -10.51
CA VAL A 353 -2.11 14.65 -11.09
C VAL A 353 -1.29 15.71 -10.32
N TYR A 354 -1.91 16.78 -9.84
CA TYR A 354 -1.21 17.79 -9.03
C TYR A 354 -0.74 17.19 -7.69
N LYS A 355 -1.59 16.37 -7.06
CA LYS A 355 -1.22 15.65 -5.83
C LYS A 355 -0.08 14.66 -6.08
N LEU A 356 -0.12 13.95 -7.20
CA LEU A 356 0.99 13.06 -7.59
C LEU A 356 2.30 13.84 -7.78
N LYS A 357 2.26 15.02 -8.40
CA LYS A 357 3.43 15.91 -8.56
C LYS A 357 3.98 16.39 -7.21
N GLU A 358 3.12 16.67 -6.23
CA GLU A 358 3.53 16.99 -4.86
C GLU A 358 4.24 15.80 -4.18
N ILE A 359 3.67 14.59 -4.30
CA ILE A 359 4.27 13.35 -3.80
C ILE A 359 5.64 13.13 -4.44
N GLN A 360 5.78 13.28 -5.75
CA GLN A 360 7.07 13.14 -6.44
C GLN A 360 8.12 14.13 -5.93
N ARG A 361 7.73 15.39 -5.69
CA ARG A 361 8.65 16.41 -5.11
C ARG A 361 9.05 16.05 -3.68
N TYR A 362 8.10 15.60 -2.86
CA TYR A 362 8.33 15.21 -1.48
C TYR A 362 9.27 14.01 -1.39
N CYS A 363 8.99 12.96 -2.18
CA CYS A 363 9.79 11.72 -2.21
C CYS A 363 11.08 11.87 -3.02
N LYS A 364 11.29 12.95 -3.76
CA LYS A 364 12.41 13.16 -4.70
C LYS A 364 12.55 11.98 -5.68
N THR A 365 11.44 11.44 -6.14
CA THR A 365 11.37 10.29 -7.05
C THR A 365 10.53 10.59 -8.28
N LYS A 366 10.75 9.85 -9.36
CA LYS A 366 9.93 9.94 -10.56
C LYS A 366 8.99 8.74 -10.61
N ILE A 367 7.70 8.99 -10.55
CA ILE A 367 6.66 7.97 -10.74
C ILE A 367 6.35 7.94 -12.24
N LYS A 368 6.53 6.78 -12.87
CA LYS A 368 6.43 6.63 -14.33
C LYS A 368 4.96 6.48 -14.75
N ALA A 369 4.54 7.21 -15.79
CA ALA A 369 3.26 6.94 -16.44
C ALA A 369 3.31 5.58 -17.15
N GLN A 370 2.23 4.82 -17.06
CA GLN A 370 2.07 3.56 -17.79
C GLN A 370 0.69 3.52 -18.45
N PRO A 371 0.59 2.96 -19.66
CA PRO A 371 -0.70 2.66 -20.25
C PRO A 371 -1.41 1.57 -19.45
N ILE A 372 -2.72 1.64 -19.40
CA ILE A 372 -3.54 0.59 -18.78
C ILE A 372 -3.46 -0.65 -19.68
N PRO A 373 -3.13 -1.84 -19.13
CA PRO A 373 -3.12 -3.07 -19.92
C PRO A 373 -4.46 -3.29 -20.62
N SER A 374 -4.41 -3.64 -21.90
CA SER A 374 -5.60 -3.98 -22.67
C SER A 374 -6.21 -5.30 -22.18
N SER A 375 -7.46 -5.56 -22.54
CA SER A 375 -8.10 -6.85 -22.27
C SER A 375 -7.34 -8.00 -22.92
N ASP A 376 -6.75 -7.76 -24.10
CA ASP A 376 -5.98 -8.75 -24.86
C ASP A 376 -4.63 -9.04 -24.23
N ASP A 377 -3.93 -8.02 -23.68
CA ASP A 377 -2.69 -8.23 -22.91
C ASP A 377 -2.95 -9.14 -21.70
N VAL A 378 -4.05 -8.89 -21.00
CA VAL A 378 -4.45 -9.70 -19.85
C VAL A 378 -4.81 -11.12 -20.28
N ALA A 379 -5.57 -11.26 -21.38
CA ALA A 379 -5.95 -12.56 -21.93
C ALA A 379 -4.73 -13.37 -22.39
N ALA A 380 -3.77 -12.72 -23.05
CA ALA A 380 -2.53 -13.35 -23.49
C ALA A 380 -1.71 -13.90 -22.30
N ILE A 381 -1.52 -13.09 -21.26
CA ILE A 381 -0.80 -13.52 -20.04
C ILE A 381 -1.53 -14.65 -19.32
N LYS A 382 -2.88 -14.61 -19.25
CA LYS A 382 -3.67 -15.71 -18.67
C LYS A 382 -3.54 -16.98 -19.49
N ALA A 383 -3.55 -16.86 -20.84
CA ALA A 383 -3.36 -17.99 -21.73
C ALA A 383 -2.00 -18.63 -21.56
N ASP A 384 -0.92 -17.83 -21.58
CA ASP A 384 0.45 -18.31 -21.39
C ASP A 384 0.60 -19.06 -20.06
N LYS A 385 0.07 -18.49 -18.98
CA LYS A 385 0.11 -19.11 -17.64
C LYS A 385 -0.64 -20.45 -17.59
N ILE A 386 -1.80 -20.53 -18.24
CA ILE A 386 -2.58 -21.77 -18.32
C ILE A 386 -1.79 -22.81 -19.15
N LEU A 387 -1.21 -22.41 -20.27
CA LEU A 387 -0.44 -23.30 -21.15
C LEU A 387 0.84 -23.80 -20.45
N ASP A 388 1.54 -22.95 -19.70
CA ASP A 388 2.68 -23.37 -18.87
C ASP A 388 2.28 -24.40 -17.81
N GLY A 389 1.12 -24.20 -17.15
CA GLY A 389 0.59 -25.16 -16.18
C GLY A 389 0.16 -26.50 -16.81
N ILE A 390 -0.36 -26.47 -18.05
CA ILE A 390 -0.75 -27.69 -18.79
C ILE A 390 0.47 -28.56 -19.08
N GLY A 391 1.63 -27.97 -19.37
CA GLY A 391 2.87 -28.74 -19.59
C GLY A 391 3.19 -29.66 -18.42
N GLN A 392 3.06 -29.15 -17.19
CA GLN A 392 3.31 -29.92 -15.98
C GLN A 392 2.29 -31.04 -15.74
N ILE A 393 1.01 -30.79 -16.05
CA ILE A 393 -0.07 -31.78 -15.97
C ILE A 393 0.17 -32.93 -16.96
N ILE A 394 0.70 -32.60 -18.18
CA ILE A 394 1.02 -33.61 -19.18
C ILE A 394 2.22 -34.46 -18.74
N GLU A 395 3.25 -33.85 -18.15
CA GLU A 395 4.43 -34.54 -17.64
C GLU A 395 4.11 -35.45 -16.43
N ASP A 396 3.21 -35.05 -15.55
CA ASP A 396 2.78 -35.82 -14.37
C ASP A 396 2.04 -37.12 -14.78
N GLY A 397 1.51 -37.21 -16.00
CA GLY A 397 0.88 -38.41 -16.57
C GLY A 397 -0.45 -38.76 -15.91
N ASP A 398 -1.23 -39.63 -16.36
CA ASP A 398 -2.58 -40.06 -15.93
C ASP A 398 -3.71 -39.31 -16.63
N LEU A 399 -3.52 -39.02 -17.93
CA LEU A 399 -4.55 -38.38 -18.75
C LEU A 399 -5.39 -39.38 -19.55
N ARG A 400 -5.19 -40.68 -19.38
CA ARG A 400 -5.78 -41.75 -20.22
C ARG A 400 -7.30 -41.65 -20.28
N ASP A 401 -7.96 -41.57 -19.14
CA ASP A 401 -9.44 -41.51 -19.08
C ASP A 401 -9.99 -40.21 -19.71
N MET A 402 -9.23 -39.09 -19.57
CA MET A 402 -9.61 -37.81 -20.19
C MET A 402 -9.44 -37.84 -21.71
N ILE A 403 -8.37 -38.50 -22.20
CA ILE A 403 -8.15 -38.71 -23.63
C ILE A 403 -9.27 -39.53 -24.22
N GLU A 404 -9.69 -40.66 -23.59
CA GLU A 404 -10.79 -41.50 -24.06
C GLU A 404 -12.10 -40.71 -24.16
N LEU A 405 -12.42 -39.85 -23.18
CA LEU A 405 -13.61 -38.99 -23.21
C LEU A 405 -13.57 -37.97 -24.37
N ILE A 406 -12.39 -37.39 -24.64
CA ILE A 406 -12.21 -36.45 -25.75
C ILE A 406 -12.33 -37.19 -27.09
N GLU A 407 -11.73 -38.37 -27.23
CA GLU A 407 -11.82 -39.19 -28.44
C GLU A 407 -13.26 -39.60 -28.75
N GLN A 408 -14.05 -40.00 -27.72
CA GLN A 408 -15.48 -40.27 -27.86
C GLN A 408 -16.23 -39.04 -28.38
N GLN A 409 -15.95 -37.85 -27.85
CA GLN A 409 -16.58 -36.61 -28.27
C GLN A 409 -16.22 -36.24 -29.72
N VAL A 410 -14.96 -36.39 -30.12
CA VAL A 410 -14.48 -36.18 -31.49
C VAL A 410 -15.17 -37.15 -32.47
N ASN A 411 -15.28 -38.41 -32.08
CA ASN A 411 -15.93 -39.42 -32.92
C ASN A 411 -17.44 -39.22 -33.09
N ASN A 412 -18.09 -38.57 -32.14
CA ASN A 412 -19.54 -38.32 -32.13
C ASN A 412 -19.94 -36.91 -32.63
N SER A 413 -18.99 -36.08 -33.03
CA SER A 413 -19.21 -34.69 -33.48
C SER A 413 -18.29 -34.32 -34.64
N ASP A 414 -18.56 -33.19 -35.30
CA ASP A 414 -17.69 -32.63 -36.36
C ASP A 414 -16.53 -31.78 -35.79
N TYR A 415 -16.32 -31.82 -34.46
CA TYR A 415 -15.25 -31.05 -33.82
C TYR A 415 -13.96 -31.84 -33.76
N THR A 416 -12.83 -31.13 -33.96
CA THR A 416 -11.48 -31.70 -33.78
C THR A 416 -11.05 -31.60 -32.30
N ALA A 417 -10.07 -32.41 -31.90
CA ALA A 417 -9.43 -32.26 -30.57
C ALA A 417 -8.88 -30.84 -30.35
N MET A 418 -8.44 -30.17 -31.42
CA MET A 418 -7.96 -28.79 -31.37
C MET A 418 -9.10 -27.80 -31.06
N ASP A 419 -10.29 -28.01 -31.64
CA ASP A 419 -11.44 -27.17 -31.36
C ASP A 419 -11.89 -27.30 -29.91
N ILE A 420 -11.85 -28.52 -29.38
CA ILE A 420 -12.18 -28.80 -27.97
C ILE A 420 -11.12 -28.14 -27.05
N ALA A 421 -9.82 -28.28 -27.37
CA ALA A 421 -8.76 -27.64 -26.59
C ALA A 421 -8.86 -26.11 -26.61
N ALA A 422 -9.14 -25.52 -27.78
CA ALA A 422 -9.37 -24.07 -27.91
C ALA A 422 -10.58 -23.60 -27.12
N ALA A 423 -11.68 -24.38 -27.10
CA ALA A 423 -12.86 -24.08 -26.31
C ALA A 423 -12.59 -24.12 -24.79
N PHE A 424 -11.82 -25.13 -24.32
CA PHE A 424 -11.39 -25.20 -22.94
C PHE A 424 -10.48 -24.03 -22.55
N LEU A 425 -9.52 -23.67 -23.40
CA LEU A 425 -8.67 -22.51 -23.16
C LEU A 425 -9.50 -21.22 -23.09
N LYS A 426 -10.43 -21.01 -24.03
CA LYS A 426 -11.34 -19.85 -24.02
C LYS A 426 -12.18 -19.80 -22.75
N GLN A 427 -12.70 -20.92 -22.29
CA GLN A 427 -13.46 -21.02 -21.03
C GLN A 427 -12.58 -20.72 -19.81
N ALA A 428 -11.35 -21.23 -19.79
CA ALA A 428 -10.40 -21.05 -18.70
C ALA A 428 -9.90 -19.60 -18.57
N ILE A 429 -9.76 -18.88 -19.69
CA ILE A 429 -9.43 -17.44 -19.73
C ILE A 429 -10.59 -16.59 -19.21
N GLY A 430 -11.81 -17.13 -19.10
CA GLY A 430 -12.98 -16.44 -18.57
C GLY A 430 -13.81 -15.68 -19.61
N GLY A 431 -13.80 -16.15 -20.88
CA GLY A 431 -14.71 -15.64 -21.92
C GLY A 431 -14.43 -14.18 -22.33
N VAL A 432 -13.19 -13.69 -22.13
CA VAL A 432 -12.77 -12.42 -22.69
C VAL A 432 -12.89 -12.54 -24.21
N GLU A 433 -13.85 -11.83 -24.80
CA GLU A 433 -13.86 -11.68 -26.24
C GLU A 433 -12.61 -10.92 -26.63
N LEU A 434 -11.72 -11.58 -27.32
CA LEU A 434 -10.56 -10.98 -28.00
C LEU A 434 -11.12 -10.08 -29.10
N SER A 435 -11.57 -8.86 -28.73
CA SER A 435 -12.09 -7.91 -29.68
C SER A 435 -10.93 -7.22 -30.38
N LYS A 436 -10.69 -7.56 -31.63
CA LYS A 436 -9.71 -6.87 -32.49
C LYS A 436 -10.02 -5.38 -32.66
N GLU A 437 -11.20 -4.90 -32.27
CA GLU A 437 -11.64 -3.52 -32.49
C GLU A 437 -11.18 -2.52 -31.40
N ASP A 438 -10.82 -2.96 -30.19
CA ASP A 438 -10.42 -2.04 -29.10
C ASP A 438 -8.95 -1.56 -29.21
N HIS A 439 -8.08 -2.30 -29.90
CA HIS A 439 -6.66 -1.96 -30.02
C HIS A 439 -6.35 -0.75 -30.90
N GLU A 440 -7.03 -0.62 -32.05
CA GLU A 440 -6.77 0.51 -32.98
C GLU A 440 -7.18 1.86 -32.37
N PHE A 441 -8.18 1.89 -31.48
CA PHE A 441 -8.67 3.13 -30.89
C PHE A 441 -7.87 3.58 -29.67
N ASP A 442 -7.37 2.67 -28.84
CA ASP A 442 -6.60 3.03 -27.64
C ASP A 442 -5.20 3.53 -27.98
N ASP A 443 -4.52 2.90 -28.92
CA ASP A 443 -3.20 3.32 -29.39
C ASP A 443 -3.27 4.65 -30.17
N ALA A 444 -4.33 4.86 -30.96
CA ALA A 444 -4.50 6.06 -31.76
C ALA A 444 -4.88 7.29 -30.90
N LEU A 445 -5.55 7.09 -29.75
CA LEU A 445 -5.91 8.17 -28.81
C LEU A 445 -4.83 8.40 -27.73
N ALA A 446 -3.92 7.44 -27.50
CA ALA A 446 -2.81 7.58 -26.57
C ALA A 446 -1.61 8.32 -27.18
N GLY A 447 -1.56 8.50 -28.51
CA GLY A 447 -0.55 9.29 -29.21
C GLY A 447 -0.69 10.79 -28.96
N ASP A 448 0.42 11.54 -29.13
CA ASP A 448 0.38 12.99 -29.14
C ASP A 448 -0.38 13.44 -30.41
N THR A 449 -1.65 13.80 -30.27
CA THR A 449 -2.51 14.28 -31.37
C THR A 449 -2.32 15.77 -31.67
N GLY A 450 -1.41 16.45 -30.95
CA GLY A 450 -1.18 17.91 -31.09
C GLY A 450 -2.33 18.78 -30.56
N ALA A 451 -3.19 18.23 -29.69
CA ALA A 451 -4.28 18.92 -29.02
C ALA A 451 -3.82 19.61 -27.73
N GLU A 452 -4.67 20.49 -27.19
CA GLU A 452 -4.46 21.07 -25.86
C GLU A 452 -4.44 19.99 -24.75
N GLU A 453 -3.78 20.26 -23.61
CA GLU A 453 -3.64 19.33 -22.48
C GLU A 453 -5.02 18.86 -21.97
N GLY A 454 -5.30 17.58 -22.07
CA GLY A 454 -6.57 16.95 -21.69
C GLY A 454 -7.61 16.84 -22.83
N MET A 455 -7.23 17.24 -24.03
CA MET A 455 -8.04 17.13 -25.25
C MET A 455 -7.44 16.09 -26.20
N VAL A 456 -8.26 15.56 -27.10
CA VAL A 456 -7.82 14.74 -28.23
C VAL A 456 -8.28 15.41 -29.52
N ARG A 457 -7.40 15.45 -30.51
CA ARG A 457 -7.67 16.03 -31.81
C ARG A 457 -8.12 14.96 -32.79
N LEU A 458 -9.29 15.19 -33.39
CA LEU A 458 -9.90 14.28 -34.35
C LEU A 458 -9.89 14.94 -35.74
N PHE A 459 -9.57 14.11 -36.72
CA PHE A 459 -9.61 14.49 -38.15
C PHE A 459 -10.98 14.12 -38.72
N ILE A 460 -11.58 15.03 -39.51
CA ILE A 460 -12.82 14.85 -40.24
C ILE A 460 -12.57 15.14 -41.71
N ASN A 461 -12.87 14.24 -42.61
CA ASN A 461 -12.61 14.32 -44.05
C ASN A 461 -13.48 15.32 -44.84
N ILE A 462 -14.03 16.35 -44.20
CA ILE A 462 -14.80 17.41 -44.83
C ILE A 462 -14.33 18.79 -44.36
N GLY A 463 -14.49 19.80 -45.24
CA GLY A 463 -14.02 21.16 -44.97
C GLY A 463 -14.79 22.25 -45.70
N LYS A 464 -14.17 23.43 -45.83
CA LYS A 464 -14.80 24.65 -46.39
C LYS A 464 -15.27 24.48 -47.85
N SER A 465 -14.53 23.74 -48.68
CA SER A 465 -14.87 23.49 -50.07
C SER A 465 -16.22 22.78 -50.25
N GLN A 466 -16.64 22.04 -49.24
CA GLN A 466 -17.94 21.34 -49.22
C GLN A 466 -19.08 22.18 -48.61
N ARG A 467 -18.86 23.50 -48.40
CA ARG A 467 -19.79 24.44 -47.80
C ARG A 467 -20.20 24.09 -46.36
N ILE A 468 -19.29 23.46 -45.60
CA ILE A 468 -19.43 23.15 -44.18
C ILE A 468 -18.94 24.36 -43.36
N ARG A 469 -19.58 24.66 -42.26
CA ARG A 469 -19.22 25.73 -41.31
C ARG A 469 -18.84 25.10 -39.95
N PRO A 470 -18.07 25.80 -39.10
CA PRO A 470 -17.71 25.28 -37.76
C PRO A 470 -18.92 24.86 -36.94
N GLY A 471 -20.04 25.60 -37.02
CA GLY A 471 -21.28 25.23 -36.32
C GLY A 471 -21.92 23.94 -36.80
N ASP A 472 -21.70 23.52 -38.04
CA ASP A 472 -22.20 22.24 -38.57
C ASP A 472 -21.42 21.08 -37.99
N ILE A 473 -20.09 21.24 -37.81
CA ILE A 473 -19.22 20.27 -37.15
C ILE A 473 -19.56 20.16 -35.66
N LEU A 474 -19.67 21.32 -34.98
CA LEU A 474 -20.05 21.39 -33.57
C LEU A 474 -21.40 20.70 -33.33
N GLY A 475 -22.40 21.02 -34.16
CA GLY A 475 -23.73 20.43 -34.02
C GLY A 475 -23.75 18.93 -34.25
N ALA A 476 -22.97 18.42 -35.22
CA ALA A 476 -22.87 17.00 -35.49
C ALA A 476 -22.14 16.26 -34.36
N VAL A 477 -20.97 16.73 -33.94
CA VAL A 477 -20.18 16.11 -32.88
C VAL A 477 -20.95 16.11 -31.55
N ALA A 478 -21.51 17.27 -31.17
CA ALA A 478 -22.25 17.40 -29.92
C ALA A 478 -23.58 16.63 -29.95
N GLY A 479 -24.29 16.63 -31.08
CA GLY A 479 -25.58 15.96 -31.23
C GLY A 479 -25.47 14.44 -31.26
N GLU A 480 -24.58 13.89 -32.08
CA GLU A 480 -24.44 12.46 -32.27
C GLU A 480 -23.80 11.78 -31.05
N ALA A 481 -22.75 12.39 -30.47
CA ALA A 481 -22.10 11.87 -29.27
C ALA A 481 -22.82 12.25 -27.97
N LYS A 482 -23.90 13.03 -28.04
CA LYS A 482 -24.68 13.49 -26.86
C LYS A 482 -23.82 14.20 -25.80
N ILE A 483 -22.82 14.95 -26.23
CA ILE A 483 -21.95 15.74 -25.35
C ILE A 483 -22.37 17.22 -25.38
N PRO A 484 -22.23 17.95 -24.27
CA PRO A 484 -22.49 19.40 -24.27
C PRO A 484 -21.57 20.12 -25.25
N GLY A 485 -22.12 20.92 -26.15
CA GLY A 485 -21.35 21.64 -27.18
C GLY A 485 -20.23 22.51 -26.62
N LYS A 486 -20.34 22.98 -25.39
CA LYS A 486 -19.29 23.73 -24.67
C LYS A 486 -18.04 22.93 -24.34
N LEU A 487 -18.10 21.60 -24.42
CA LEU A 487 -16.97 20.69 -24.21
C LEU A 487 -16.18 20.42 -25.48
N VAL A 488 -16.72 20.78 -26.65
CA VAL A 488 -15.99 20.72 -27.91
C VAL A 488 -15.05 21.91 -27.96
N GLY A 489 -13.75 21.63 -28.10
CA GLY A 489 -12.68 22.61 -28.11
C GLY A 489 -12.49 23.27 -29.48
N ALA A 490 -11.24 23.50 -29.89
CA ALA A 490 -10.90 24.12 -31.14
C ALA A 490 -11.44 23.36 -32.36
N ILE A 491 -11.97 24.10 -33.35
CA ILE A 491 -12.41 23.54 -34.64
C ILE A 491 -11.62 24.26 -35.76
N ASP A 492 -10.57 23.60 -36.24
CA ASP A 492 -9.69 24.10 -37.28
C ASP A 492 -10.14 23.61 -38.65
N MET A 493 -10.77 24.47 -39.44
CA MET A 493 -11.29 24.11 -40.76
C MET A 493 -10.33 24.46 -41.88
N TYR A 494 -10.01 23.49 -42.69
CA TYR A 494 -9.26 23.61 -43.97
C TYR A 494 -10.19 23.40 -45.15
N ASP A 495 -9.67 23.49 -46.35
CA ASP A 495 -10.51 23.42 -47.54
C ASP A 495 -11.19 22.07 -47.70
N ASN A 496 -10.50 20.97 -47.43
CA ASN A 496 -10.98 19.60 -47.67
C ASN A 496 -11.15 18.75 -46.39
N TYR A 497 -10.70 19.26 -45.23
CA TYR A 497 -10.76 18.50 -43.96
C TYR A 497 -10.90 19.48 -42.78
N THR A 498 -11.25 18.94 -41.62
CA THR A 498 -11.40 19.71 -40.40
C THR A 498 -10.77 18.91 -39.24
N PHE A 499 -10.06 19.60 -38.35
CA PHE A 499 -9.73 19.08 -37.03
C PHE A 499 -10.71 19.60 -36.00
N VAL A 500 -11.12 18.76 -35.07
CA VAL A 500 -11.94 19.12 -33.92
C VAL A 500 -11.34 18.56 -32.67
N GLU A 501 -11.27 19.35 -31.63
CA GLU A 501 -10.79 18.91 -30.33
C GLU A 501 -11.96 18.56 -29.41
N VAL A 502 -11.87 17.41 -28.75
CA VAL A 502 -12.84 16.99 -27.76
C VAL A 502 -12.10 16.50 -26.51
N PRO A 503 -12.69 16.59 -25.31
CA PRO A 503 -12.03 16.05 -24.14
C PRO A 503 -11.68 14.58 -24.36
N GLN A 504 -10.49 14.17 -23.94
CA GLN A 504 -9.97 12.82 -24.13
C GLN A 504 -10.94 11.75 -23.63
N GLU A 505 -11.71 12.08 -22.58
CA GLU A 505 -12.73 11.20 -22.01
C GLU A 505 -13.91 10.89 -22.95
N TYR A 506 -14.18 11.75 -23.95
CA TYR A 506 -15.26 11.57 -24.93
C TYR A 506 -14.75 11.17 -26.32
N GLY A 507 -13.43 11.09 -26.52
CA GLY A 507 -12.83 10.80 -27.81
C GLY A 507 -13.37 9.51 -28.46
N LYS A 508 -13.44 8.41 -27.71
CA LYS A 508 -13.98 7.12 -28.17
C LYS A 508 -15.47 7.20 -28.50
N ASP A 509 -16.25 7.87 -27.65
CA ASP A 509 -17.70 7.96 -27.81
C ASP A 509 -18.02 8.80 -29.06
N VAL A 510 -17.24 9.87 -29.31
CA VAL A 510 -17.35 10.69 -30.51
C VAL A 510 -16.99 9.87 -31.77
N LEU A 511 -15.88 9.11 -31.76
CA LEU A 511 -15.48 8.28 -32.88
C LEU A 511 -16.53 7.21 -33.21
N LYS A 512 -17.10 6.56 -32.19
CA LYS A 512 -18.19 5.57 -32.36
C LYS A 512 -19.47 6.21 -32.87
N ALA A 513 -19.88 7.33 -32.28
CA ALA A 513 -21.11 8.01 -32.63
C ALA A 513 -21.07 8.64 -34.05
N MET A 514 -19.89 9.09 -34.46
CA MET A 514 -19.68 9.71 -35.76
C MET A 514 -19.48 8.70 -36.91
N LYS A 515 -19.41 7.40 -36.62
CA LYS A 515 -19.29 6.34 -37.64
C LYS A 515 -20.57 6.30 -38.47
N ASN A 516 -20.42 6.49 -39.79
CA ASN A 516 -21.54 6.55 -40.77
C ASN A 516 -22.47 7.78 -40.70
N VAL A 517 -22.07 8.83 -40.02
CA VAL A 517 -22.84 10.09 -39.93
C VAL A 517 -22.75 10.88 -41.24
N LYS A 518 -23.79 11.65 -41.53
CA LYS A 518 -23.81 12.57 -42.65
C LYS A 518 -23.96 14.02 -42.16
N ILE A 519 -23.03 14.86 -42.52
CA ILE A 519 -23.11 16.32 -42.26
C ILE A 519 -23.56 17.02 -43.55
N LYS A 520 -24.72 17.69 -43.50
CA LYS A 520 -25.35 18.29 -44.70
C LYS A 520 -25.45 17.34 -45.90
N GLY A 521 -25.82 16.08 -45.62
CA GLY A 521 -26.01 15.04 -46.63
C GLY A 521 -24.73 14.40 -47.18
N LYS A 522 -23.55 14.76 -46.66
CA LYS A 522 -22.26 14.19 -47.04
C LYS A 522 -21.79 13.23 -45.96
N SER A 523 -21.42 12.02 -46.36
CA SER A 523 -20.82 11.02 -45.43
C SER A 523 -19.48 11.52 -44.94
N VAL A 524 -19.27 11.41 -43.62
CA VAL A 524 -18.03 11.80 -42.98
C VAL A 524 -17.29 10.56 -42.43
N ASN A 525 -15.97 10.63 -42.48
CA ASN A 525 -15.10 9.72 -41.77
C ASN A 525 -14.37 10.54 -40.71
N VAL A 526 -14.36 10.01 -39.48
CA VAL A 526 -13.73 10.66 -38.33
C VAL A 526 -12.67 9.71 -37.78
N GLU A 527 -11.43 10.20 -37.68
CA GLU A 527 -10.27 9.44 -37.22
C GLU A 527 -9.47 10.27 -36.20
N PRO A 528 -8.70 9.63 -35.29
CA PRO A 528 -7.73 10.35 -34.47
C PRO A 528 -6.70 11.06 -35.37
N ALA A 529 -6.36 12.30 -35.05
CA ALA A 529 -5.31 13.01 -35.77
C ALA A 529 -3.95 12.43 -35.41
N ASN A 530 -3.17 12.03 -36.43
CA ASN A 530 -1.78 11.63 -36.23
C ASN A 530 -0.92 12.85 -36.01
N ALA A 531 -0.08 12.87 -34.97
CA ALA A 531 0.98 13.85 -34.82
C ALA A 531 1.97 13.71 -36.00
N ARG A 532 2.28 14.82 -36.64
CA ARG A 532 3.39 14.87 -37.60
C ARG A 532 4.70 15.08 -36.89
#